data_4e93d238095a4b818cf47ebb852e2f80
#
_entry.id   4e93d238095a4b818cf47ebb852e2f80
#
_cell.length_a   1.000
_cell.length_b   1.000
_cell.length_c   1.000
_cell.angle_alpha   90.00
_cell.angle_beta   90.00
_cell.angle_gamma   90.00
#
_symmetry.space_group_name_H-M   'P 1'
#
loop_
_entity.id
_entity.type
_entity.pdbx_description
1 polymer ?
#
loop_
_entity_poly.entity_id
_entity_poly.type
_entity_poly.pdbx_seq_one_letter_code
_entity_poly.pdbx_strand_id
1 'polypeptide(L)'
;MLARCGDEAKWYPIVDMLYNTQEGWAHSPKPLDALTQTMKQAGFTQETVEACLRREDLFTGVKQFQERGSKEFGVNSTPTFFINGEKKVGALTIEEFDKILTPLLAGR
;
A
#
# COMPACT_ATOMS: atom_id res chain seq x y z
N MET A 1 8.27 -0.16 0.75
CA MET A 1 9.61 0.40 1.00
C MET A 1 9.99 1.49 -0.01
N LEU A 2 10.00 1.17 -1.30
CA LEU A 2 10.47 2.11 -2.34
C LEU A 2 9.77 3.47 -2.32
N ALA A 3 8.47 3.50 -2.09
CA ALA A 3 7.72 4.76 -2.01
C ALA A 3 8.21 5.67 -0.87
N ARG A 4 8.79 5.12 0.17
CA ARG A 4 9.27 5.84 1.36
C ARG A 4 10.74 6.28 1.28
N CYS A 5 11.47 5.82 0.28
CA CYS A 5 12.90 6.13 0.15
C CYS A 5 13.19 7.47 -0.50
N GLY A 6 12.19 8.09 -1.08
CA GLY A 6 12.36 9.36 -1.76
C GLY A 6 11.72 10.51 -0.99
N ASP A 7 11.54 11.58 -1.71
CA ASP A 7 10.91 12.79 -1.24
C ASP A 7 9.45 12.51 -0.81
N GLU A 8 9.04 13.04 0.32
CA GLU A 8 7.68 12.86 0.87
C GLU A 8 6.60 13.23 -0.14
N ALA A 9 6.83 14.27 -0.93
CA ALA A 9 5.89 14.69 -1.97
C ALA A 9 5.63 13.62 -3.03
N LYS A 10 6.52 12.63 -3.16
CA LYS A 10 6.43 11.55 -4.15
C LYS A 10 5.88 10.25 -3.58
N TRP A 11 5.67 10.13 -2.28
CA TRP A 11 5.25 8.86 -1.65
C TRP A 11 3.95 8.32 -2.25
N TYR A 12 2.90 9.10 -2.23
CA TYR A 12 1.60 8.67 -2.75
C TYR A 12 1.59 8.52 -4.28
N PRO A 13 2.18 9.43 -5.05
CA PRO A 13 2.33 9.21 -6.49
C PRO A 13 3.06 7.91 -6.85
N ILE A 14 4.10 7.53 -6.10
CA ILE A 14 4.83 6.29 -6.33
C ILE A 14 3.96 5.08 -5.97
N VAL A 15 3.24 5.12 -4.84
CA VAL A 15 2.30 4.05 -4.47
C VAL A 15 1.27 3.85 -5.57
N ASP A 16 0.69 4.94 -6.07
CA ASP A 16 -0.29 4.90 -7.14
C ASP A 16 0.29 4.30 -8.43
N MET A 17 1.49 4.72 -8.82
CA MET A 17 2.21 4.16 -9.97
C MET A 17 2.46 2.67 -9.80
N LEU A 18 2.87 2.21 -8.63
CA LEU A 18 3.14 0.80 -8.37
C LEU A 18 1.88 -0.05 -8.50
N TYR A 19 0.76 0.41 -7.99
CA TYR A 19 -0.52 -0.28 -8.18
C TYR A 19 -0.95 -0.30 -9.64
N ASN A 20 -0.85 0.82 -10.33
CA ASN A 20 -1.26 0.92 -11.74
C ASN A 20 -0.39 0.07 -12.68
N THR A 21 0.85 -0.24 -12.30
CA THR A 21 1.78 -1.02 -13.09
C THR A 21 2.03 -2.43 -12.54
N GLN A 22 1.26 -2.85 -11.54
CA GLN A 22 1.48 -4.10 -10.79
C GLN A 22 1.57 -5.33 -11.70
N GLU A 23 0.74 -5.41 -12.71
CA GLU A 23 0.76 -6.53 -13.67
C GLU A 23 2.13 -6.70 -14.32
N GLY A 24 2.81 -5.58 -14.62
CA GLY A 24 4.10 -5.60 -15.33
C GLY A 24 5.27 -6.03 -14.45
N TRP A 25 5.24 -5.75 -13.15
CA TRP A 25 6.37 -6.09 -12.27
C TRP A 25 6.10 -7.29 -11.36
N ALA A 26 4.89 -7.43 -10.83
CA ALA A 26 4.58 -8.48 -9.87
C ALA A 26 4.54 -9.88 -10.48
N HIS A 27 4.15 -9.98 -11.74
CA HIS A 27 4.04 -11.24 -12.47
C HIS A 27 5.18 -11.48 -13.47
N SER A 28 6.20 -10.62 -13.46
CA SER A 28 7.37 -10.78 -14.31
C SER A 28 8.19 -12.01 -13.88
N PRO A 29 8.84 -12.72 -14.82
CA PRO A 29 9.84 -13.74 -14.48
C PRO A 29 11.01 -13.20 -13.65
N LYS A 30 11.27 -11.89 -13.74
CA LYS A 30 12.28 -11.17 -12.95
C LYS A 30 11.64 -9.95 -12.28
N PRO A 31 10.88 -10.16 -11.19
CA PRO A 31 10.10 -9.07 -10.58
C PRO A 31 10.96 -7.90 -10.10
N LEU A 32 12.13 -8.18 -9.54
CA LEU A 32 13.02 -7.13 -9.05
C LEU A 32 13.57 -6.25 -10.18
N ASP A 33 13.93 -6.84 -11.30
CA ASP A 33 14.40 -6.10 -12.48
C ASP A 33 13.26 -5.24 -13.05
N ALA A 34 12.08 -5.81 -13.19
CA ALA A 34 10.90 -5.10 -13.68
C ALA A 34 10.51 -3.95 -12.76
N LEU A 35 10.56 -4.17 -11.45
CA LEU A 35 10.28 -3.15 -10.45
C LEU A 35 11.31 -2.02 -10.53
N THR A 36 12.58 -2.36 -10.69
CA THR A 36 13.66 -1.37 -10.85
C THR A 36 13.43 -0.50 -12.10
N GLN A 37 13.04 -1.11 -13.22
CA GLN A 37 12.73 -0.36 -14.44
C GLN A 37 11.53 0.59 -14.23
N THR A 38 10.52 0.13 -13.53
CA THR A 38 9.36 0.95 -13.19
C THR A 38 9.78 2.14 -12.31
N MET A 39 10.61 1.91 -11.31
CA MET A 39 11.07 2.97 -10.39
C MET A 39 11.95 4.01 -11.07
N LYS A 40 12.63 3.66 -12.17
CA LYS A 40 13.39 4.64 -12.97
C LYS A 40 12.49 5.73 -13.53
N GLN A 41 11.24 5.43 -13.83
CA GLN A 41 10.26 6.42 -14.29
C GLN A 41 9.90 7.43 -13.18
N ALA A 42 10.09 7.04 -11.93
CA ALA A 42 9.86 7.90 -10.76
C ALA A 42 11.13 8.66 -10.32
N GLY A 43 12.20 8.57 -11.12
CA GLY A 43 13.44 9.28 -10.84
C GLY A 43 14.47 8.48 -10.04
N PHE A 44 14.21 7.21 -9.78
CA PHE A 44 15.21 6.35 -9.13
C PHE A 44 16.26 5.87 -10.14
N THR A 45 17.45 5.59 -9.62
CA THR A 45 18.50 4.89 -10.36
C THR A 45 18.59 3.45 -9.87
N GLN A 46 19.34 2.61 -10.58
CA GLN A 46 19.64 1.26 -10.12
C GLN A 46 20.21 1.30 -8.69
N GLU A 47 21.14 2.19 -8.44
CA GLU A 47 21.82 2.35 -7.16
C GLU A 47 20.87 2.79 -6.05
N THR A 48 19.99 3.73 -6.32
CA THR A 48 19.03 4.21 -5.31
C THR A 48 17.96 3.19 -4.99
N VAL A 49 17.53 2.38 -5.96
CA VAL A 49 16.64 1.25 -5.71
C VAL A 49 17.31 0.23 -4.80
N GLU A 50 18.54 -0.17 -5.12
CA GLU A 50 19.28 -1.13 -4.31
C GLU A 50 19.56 -0.63 -2.90
N ALA A 51 19.95 0.63 -2.77
CA ALA A 51 20.16 1.25 -1.47
C ALA A 51 18.90 1.27 -0.61
N CYS A 52 17.75 1.57 -1.23
CA CYS A 52 16.46 1.53 -0.55
C CYS A 52 16.14 0.13 -0.03
N LEU A 53 16.31 -0.88 -0.86
CA LEU A 53 15.98 -2.27 -0.52
C LEU A 53 16.90 -2.84 0.56
N ARG A 54 18.06 -2.23 0.81
CA ARG A 54 18.97 -2.58 1.92
C ARG A 54 18.65 -1.87 3.23
N ARG A 55 17.68 -0.97 3.24
CA ARG A 55 17.31 -0.22 4.45
C ARG A 55 16.52 -1.08 5.41
N GLU A 56 17.21 -1.63 6.39
CA GLU A 56 16.61 -2.49 7.42
C GLU A 56 15.61 -1.73 8.29
N ASP A 57 15.84 -0.45 8.53
CA ASP A 57 14.92 0.40 9.28
C ASP A 57 13.54 0.50 8.62
N LEU A 58 13.51 0.69 7.29
CA LEU A 58 12.25 0.73 6.53
C LEU A 58 11.60 -0.65 6.47
N PHE A 59 12.37 -1.69 6.23
CA PHE A 59 11.84 -3.06 6.20
C PHE A 59 11.18 -3.40 7.54
N THR A 60 11.88 -3.14 8.64
CA THR A 60 11.36 -3.39 9.99
C THR A 60 10.12 -2.57 10.27
N GLY A 61 10.12 -1.29 9.91
CA GLY A 61 8.97 -0.41 10.11
C GLY A 61 7.73 -0.86 9.36
N VAL A 62 7.87 -1.22 8.08
CA VAL A 62 6.76 -1.73 7.28
C VAL A 62 6.22 -3.04 7.86
N LYS A 63 7.12 -3.95 8.25
CA LYS A 63 6.73 -5.22 8.81
C LYS A 63 6.02 -5.06 10.16
N GLN A 64 6.50 -4.19 11.03
CA GLN A 64 5.85 -3.89 12.31
C GLN A 64 4.46 -3.31 12.10
N PHE A 65 4.30 -2.43 11.13
CA PHE A 65 3.01 -1.85 10.79
C PHE A 65 2.02 -2.92 10.32
N GLN A 66 2.47 -3.82 9.46
CA GLN A 66 1.69 -4.97 9.01
C GLN A 66 1.27 -5.88 10.17
N GLU A 67 2.21 -6.22 11.03
CA GLU A 67 1.97 -7.08 12.19
C GLU A 67 0.99 -6.44 13.16
N ARG A 68 1.08 -5.14 13.37
CA ARG A 68 0.15 -4.40 14.21
C ARG A 68 -1.28 -4.50 13.66
N GLY A 69 -1.45 -4.32 12.36
CA GLY A 69 -2.76 -4.48 11.71
C GLY A 69 -3.34 -5.88 11.92
N SER A 70 -2.50 -6.91 11.79
CA SER A 70 -2.93 -8.29 11.96
C SER A 70 -3.24 -8.64 13.42
N LYS A 71 -2.34 -8.30 14.34
CA LYS A 71 -2.43 -8.73 15.75
C LYS A 71 -3.36 -7.86 16.58
N GLU A 72 -3.27 -6.53 16.45
CA GLU A 72 -4.07 -5.61 17.25
C GLU A 72 -5.46 -5.36 16.66
N PHE A 73 -5.57 -5.32 15.34
CA PHE A 73 -6.82 -4.96 14.67
C PHE A 73 -7.48 -6.11 13.92
N GLY A 74 -6.88 -7.29 13.94
CA GLY A 74 -7.46 -8.49 13.33
C GLY A 74 -7.59 -8.43 11.81
N VAL A 75 -6.70 -7.68 11.14
CA VAL A 75 -6.70 -7.55 9.68
C VAL A 75 -6.00 -8.75 9.07
N ASN A 76 -6.77 -9.65 8.43
CA ASN A 76 -6.28 -10.90 7.86
C ASN A 76 -6.56 -11.03 6.36
N SER A 77 -7.24 -10.07 5.78
CA SER A 77 -7.59 -10.08 4.35
C SER A 77 -7.71 -8.66 3.82
N THR A 78 -7.69 -8.53 2.51
CA THR A 78 -7.80 -7.25 1.81
C THR A 78 -8.99 -7.25 0.86
N PRO A 79 -9.71 -6.14 0.73
CA PRO A 79 -9.59 -4.95 1.59
C PRO A 79 -10.26 -5.17 2.96
N THR A 80 -9.81 -4.41 3.95
CA THR A 80 -10.46 -4.32 5.26
C THR A 80 -10.67 -2.85 5.59
N PHE A 81 -11.88 -2.50 6.00
CA PHE A 81 -12.24 -1.12 6.34
C PHE A 81 -12.63 -1.02 7.81
N PHE A 82 -12.31 0.10 8.42
CA PHE A 82 -12.79 0.46 9.75
C PHE A 82 -13.64 1.71 9.63
N ILE A 83 -14.90 1.60 10.00
CA ILE A 83 -15.88 2.71 9.91
C ILE A 83 -16.38 2.97 11.31
N ASN A 84 -16.00 4.10 11.89
CA ASN A 84 -16.28 4.44 13.29
C ASN A 84 -15.93 3.31 14.27
N GLY A 85 -14.80 2.65 14.03
CA GLY A 85 -14.29 1.57 14.86
C GLY A 85 -14.85 0.18 14.53
N GLU A 86 -15.84 0.07 13.67
CA GLU A 86 -16.35 -1.23 13.22
C GLU A 86 -15.58 -1.75 12.02
N LYS A 87 -15.12 -2.99 12.13
CA LYS A 87 -14.39 -3.66 11.06
C LYS A 87 -15.35 -4.21 10.01
N LYS A 88 -15.10 -3.88 8.75
CA LYS A 88 -15.81 -4.40 7.58
C LYS A 88 -14.82 -5.07 6.66
N VAL A 89 -14.97 -6.35 6.41
CA VAL A 89 -14.06 -7.18 5.62
C VAL A 89 -14.61 -7.38 4.22
N GLY A 90 -13.73 -7.26 3.23
CA GLY A 90 -14.02 -7.54 1.84
C GLY A 90 -14.32 -6.30 1.00
N ALA A 91 -14.37 -6.51 -0.31
CA ALA A 91 -14.64 -5.45 -1.27
C ALA A 91 -16.14 -5.12 -1.25
N LEU A 92 -16.47 -3.99 -0.63
CA LEU A 92 -17.84 -3.51 -0.54
C LEU A 92 -18.21 -2.77 -1.81
N THR A 93 -19.44 -2.96 -2.30
CA THR A 93 -20.00 -2.15 -3.38
C THR A 93 -20.32 -0.74 -2.87
N ILE A 94 -20.50 0.20 -3.78
CA ILE A 94 -20.93 1.57 -3.42
C ILE A 94 -22.25 1.52 -2.68
N GLU A 95 -23.18 0.67 -3.10
CA GLU A 95 -24.47 0.51 -2.44
C GLU A 95 -24.34 -0.01 -1.01
N GLU A 96 -23.42 -0.95 -0.78
CA GLU A 96 -23.13 -1.46 0.56
C GLU A 96 -22.51 -0.38 1.46
N PHE A 97 -21.59 0.42 0.92
CA PHE A 97 -21.05 1.57 1.63
C PHE A 97 -22.14 2.58 1.97
N ASP A 98 -23.01 2.89 1.02
CA ASP A 98 -24.11 3.83 1.25
C ASP A 98 -25.03 3.38 2.39
N LYS A 99 -25.34 2.09 2.48
CA LYS A 99 -26.15 1.54 3.57
C LYS A 99 -25.48 1.72 4.93
N ILE A 100 -24.16 1.67 4.98
CA ILE A 100 -23.39 1.84 6.21
C ILE A 100 -23.24 3.33 6.56
N LEU A 101 -22.88 4.14 5.56
CA LEU A 101 -22.48 5.53 5.77
C LEU A 101 -23.66 6.48 5.92
N THR A 102 -24.77 6.24 5.21
CA THR A 102 -25.94 7.14 5.25
C THR A 102 -26.49 7.33 6.66
N PRO A 103 -26.72 6.25 7.45
CA PRO A 103 -27.17 6.41 8.84
C PRO A 103 -26.18 7.17 9.71
N LEU A 104 -24.88 6.96 9.49
CA LEU A 104 -23.82 7.63 10.26
C LEU A 104 -23.77 9.12 9.96
N LEU A 105 -23.99 9.51 8.71
CA LEU A 105 -24.02 10.90 8.30
C LEU A 105 -25.29 11.61 8.80
N ALA A 106 -26.41 10.91 8.84
CA ALA A 106 -27.68 11.45 9.34
C ALA A 106 -27.65 11.69 10.86
N GLY A 107 -26.81 10.98 11.60
CA GLY A 107 -26.66 11.13 13.04
C GLY A 107 -25.81 12.32 13.49
N ARG A 108 -25.38 13.16 12.56
CA ARG A 108 -24.56 14.35 12.87
C ARG A 108 -25.41 15.54 13.29
#